data_03279109eb09756ed019fe45c093ba9c
#
_entry.id   03279109eb09756ed019fe45c093ba9c
#
_cell.length_a   1.000
_cell.length_b   1.000
_cell.length_c   1.000
_cell.angle_alpha   90.00
_cell.angle_beta   90.00
_cell.angle_gamma   90.00
#
_symmetry.space_group_name_H-M   'P 1'
#
loop_
_entity.id
_entity.type
_entity.pdbx_description
1 polymer ?
#
loop_
_entity_poly.entity_id
_entity_poly.type
_entity_poly.pdbx_seq_one_letter_code
_entity_poly.pdbx_strand_id
1 'polypeptide(L)' 'MTTAELIKNLCKQQNVSVAELARRISQSRQNLYKKLQRDTLTIDEIKQIADALGVKFEQSFTLPDGEQYKIEN' A
#
# COMPACT_ATOMS: atom_id res chain seq x y z
N MET A 1 2.36 13.51 -1.93
CA MET A 1 2.52 12.38 -0.99
C MET A 1 2.87 11.13 -1.77
N THR A 2 3.88 10.41 -1.34
CA THR A 2 4.29 9.17 -2.00
C THR A 2 3.46 7.99 -1.47
N THR A 3 3.48 6.88 -2.20
CA THR A 3 2.84 5.65 -1.76
C THR A 3 3.40 5.19 -0.41
N ALA A 4 4.71 5.31 -0.22
CA ALA A 4 5.35 4.95 1.05
C ALA A 4 4.82 5.79 2.21
N GLU A 5 4.65 7.09 2.00
CA GLU A 5 4.09 7.97 3.03
C GLU A 5 2.64 7.61 3.35
N LEU A 6 1.84 7.29 2.34
CA LEU A 6 0.47 6.82 2.55
C LEU A 6 0.43 5.57 3.42
N ILE A 7 1.27 4.60 3.10
CA ILE A 7 1.33 3.34 3.85
C ILE A 7 1.78 3.58 5.28
N LYS A 8 2.81 4.41 5.49
CA LYS A 8 3.27 4.76 6.83
C LYS A 8 2.17 5.43 7.65
N ASN A 9 1.41 6.33 7.03
CA ASN A 9 0.30 7.02 7.68
C ASN A 9 -0.82 6.04 8.04
N LEU A 10 -1.13 5.09 7.17
CA LEU A 10 -2.11 4.04 7.45
C LEU A 10 -1.69 3.18 8.64
N CYS A 11 -0.43 2.76 8.66
CA CYS A 11 0.11 1.98 9.77
C CYS A 11 0.01 2.75 11.08
N LYS A 12 0.36 4.02 11.05
CA LYS A 12 0.30 4.88 12.23
C LYS A 12 -1.13 5.03 12.72
N GLN A 13 -2.07 5.26 11.81
CA GLN A 13 -3.49 5.41 12.15
C GLN A 13 -4.05 4.14 12.80
N GLN A 14 -3.62 2.97 12.33
CA GLN A 14 -4.09 1.69 12.84
C GLN A 14 -3.25 1.13 13.97
N ASN A 15 -2.22 1.86 14.39
CA ASN A 15 -1.33 1.42 15.46
C ASN A 15 -0.58 0.14 15.11
N VAL A 16 -0.21 -0.01 13.85
CA VAL A 16 0.53 -1.16 13.34
C VAL A 16 1.94 -0.73 12.98
N SER A 17 2.94 -1.44 13.49
CA SER A 17 4.33 -1.15 13.12
C SER A 17 4.65 -1.71 11.73
N VAL A 18 5.70 -1.17 11.11
CA VAL A 18 6.19 -1.70 9.83
C VAL A 18 6.60 -3.17 9.98
N ALA A 19 7.19 -3.54 11.12
CA ALA A 19 7.55 -4.93 11.40
C ALA A 19 6.32 -5.85 11.42
N GLU A 20 5.24 -5.40 12.06
CA GLU A 20 3.99 -6.17 12.09
C GLU A 20 3.37 -6.27 10.69
N LEU A 21 3.38 -5.19 9.94
CA LEU A 21 2.88 -5.21 8.56
C LEU A 21 3.68 -6.20 7.71
N ALA A 22 5.01 -6.16 7.81
CA ALA A 22 5.87 -7.09 7.09
C ALA A 22 5.51 -8.55 7.40
N ARG A 23 5.28 -8.85 8.67
CA ARG A 23 4.87 -10.19 9.11
C ARG A 23 3.55 -10.61 8.46
N ARG A 24 2.58 -9.71 8.41
CA ARG A 24 1.25 -9.99 7.84
C ARG A 24 1.30 -10.28 6.35
N ILE A 25 2.24 -9.69 5.62
CA ILE A 25 2.38 -9.92 4.18
C ILE A 25 3.52 -10.90 3.85
N SER A 26 4.03 -11.61 4.86
CA SER A 26 5.06 -12.64 4.72
C SER A 26 6.36 -12.12 4.11
N GLN A 27 6.75 -10.91 4.49
CA GLN A 27 8.03 -10.32 4.09
C GLN A 27 8.88 -10.04 5.33
N SER A 28 10.20 -9.96 5.14
CA SER A 28 11.07 -9.52 6.21
C SER A 28 10.91 -8.02 6.45
N ARG A 29 11.08 -7.59 7.70
CA ARG A 29 11.06 -6.17 8.07
C ARG A 29 12.03 -5.37 7.23
N GLN A 30 13.26 -5.88 7.06
CA GLN A 30 14.30 -5.19 6.29
C GLN A 30 13.90 -5.01 4.83
N ASN A 31 13.32 -6.05 4.24
CA ASN A 31 12.91 -6.03 2.85
C ASN A 31 11.81 -5.00 2.61
N LEU A 32 10.77 -5.03 3.46
CA LEU A 32 9.68 -4.06 3.36
C LEU A 32 10.20 -2.63 3.59
N TYR A 33 11.07 -2.45 4.57
CA TYR A 33 11.64 -1.13 4.88
C TYR A 33 12.39 -0.56 3.68
N LYS A 34 13.19 -1.40 3.00
CA LYS A 34 13.92 -0.98 1.81
C LYS A 34 12.97 -0.58 0.67
N LYS A 35 11.91 -1.35 0.47
CA LYS A 35 10.92 -1.04 -0.56
C LYS A 35 10.19 0.26 -0.29
N LEU A 36 9.84 0.52 0.96
CA LEU A 36 9.22 1.78 1.36
C LEU A 36 10.18 2.95 1.15
N GLN A 37 11.45 2.76 1.52
CA GLN A 37 12.46 3.79 1.39
C GLN A 37 12.72 4.18 -0.06
N ARG A 38 12.72 3.19 -0.97
CA ARG A 38 12.97 3.39 -2.40
C ARG A 38 11.69 3.66 -3.19
N ASP A 39 10.55 3.54 -2.55
CA ASP A 39 9.22 3.66 -3.19
C ASP A 39 9.10 2.70 -4.39
N THR A 40 9.52 1.45 -4.19
CA THR A 40 9.57 0.43 -5.25
C THR A 40 8.55 -0.68 -5.05
N LEU A 41 7.47 -0.44 -4.31
CA LEU A 41 6.42 -1.43 -4.13
C LEU A 41 5.67 -1.67 -5.44
N THR A 42 5.43 -2.94 -5.75
CA THR A 42 4.59 -3.30 -6.88
C THR A 42 3.12 -3.11 -6.52
N ILE A 43 2.27 -3.05 -7.54
CA ILE A 43 0.82 -2.97 -7.33
C ILE A 43 0.31 -4.17 -6.53
N ASP A 44 0.82 -5.37 -6.82
CA ASP A 44 0.43 -6.57 -6.08
C ASP A 44 0.80 -6.47 -4.60
N GLU A 45 1.98 -5.93 -4.30
CA GLU A 45 2.40 -5.71 -2.92
C GLU A 45 1.52 -4.68 -2.23
N ILE A 46 1.13 -3.61 -2.92
CA ILE A 46 0.22 -2.59 -2.39
C ILE A 46 -1.13 -3.20 -2.06
N LYS A 47 -1.65 -4.07 -2.94
CA LYS A 47 -2.91 -4.78 -2.69
C LYS A 47 -2.81 -5.69 -1.47
N GLN A 48 -1.70 -6.41 -1.31
CA GLN A 48 -1.47 -7.24 -0.14
C GLN A 48 -1.45 -6.42 1.15
N ILE A 49 -0.82 -5.25 1.11
CA ILE A 49 -0.79 -4.33 2.25
C ILE A 49 -2.20 -3.85 2.58
N ALA A 50 -2.97 -3.47 1.57
CA ALA A 50 -4.36 -3.03 1.78
C ALA A 50 -5.19 -4.13 2.44
N ASP A 51 -5.06 -5.37 1.95
CA ASP A 51 -5.78 -6.50 2.52
C ASP A 51 -5.35 -6.76 3.97
N ALA A 52 -4.05 -6.69 4.25
CA ALA A 52 -3.52 -6.91 5.59
C ALA A 52 -3.97 -5.84 6.58
N LEU A 53 -4.19 -4.62 6.12
CA LEU A 53 -4.65 -3.51 6.96
C LEU A 53 -6.18 -3.36 6.96
N GLY A 54 -6.90 -4.19 6.18
CA GLY A 54 -8.34 -4.13 6.10
C GLY A 54 -8.87 -2.87 5.45
N VAL A 55 -8.10 -2.27 4.54
CA VAL A 55 -8.51 -1.08 3.82
C VAL A 55 -8.65 -1.37 2.34
N LYS A 56 -9.37 -0.51 1.64
CA LYS A 56 -9.59 -0.65 0.21
C LYS A 56 -8.54 0.12 -0.55
N PHE A 57 -7.93 -0.52 -1.54
CA PHE A 57 -7.04 0.13 -2.49
C PHE A 57 -7.75 0.27 -3.82
N GLU A 58 -7.75 1.47 -4.38
CA GLU A 58 -8.34 1.74 -5.69
C GLU A 58 -7.29 2.33 -6.61
N GLN A 59 -7.35 1.91 -7.87
CA GLN A 59 -6.55 2.43 -8.96
C GLN A 59 -7.51 2.87 -10.06
N SER A 60 -7.37 4.09 -10.54
CA SER A 60 -8.31 4.60 -11.54
C SER A 60 -7.63 5.46 -12.58
N PHE A 61 -8.19 5.42 -13.79
CA PHE A 61 -7.90 6.40 -14.82
C PHE A 61 -9.18 7.20 -15.08
N THR A 62 -9.04 8.53 -15.13
CA THR A 62 -10.14 9.43 -15.47
C THR A 62 -9.92 9.96 -16.88
N LEU A 63 -10.86 9.68 -17.77
CA LEU A 63 -10.81 10.16 -19.15
C LEU A 63 -11.22 11.62 -19.24
N PRO A 64 -10.86 12.32 -20.34
CA PRO A 64 -11.21 13.74 -20.48
C PRO A 64 -12.70 14.04 -20.42
N ASP A 65 -13.56 13.07 -20.75
CA ASP A 65 -15.03 13.22 -20.67
C ASP A 65 -15.59 12.97 -19.28
N GLY A 66 -14.73 12.64 -18.30
CA GLY A 66 -15.14 12.36 -16.94
C GLY A 66 -15.40 10.89 -16.64
N GLU A 67 -15.37 10.02 -17.64
CA GLU A 67 -15.51 8.58 -17.44
C GLU A 67 -14.30 8.02 -16.70
N GLN A 68 -14.54 7.03 -15.83
CA GLN A 68 -13.47 6.42 -15.02
C GLN A 68 -13.43 4.91 -15.20
N TYR A 69 -12.21 4.39 -15.28
CA TYR A 69 -11.95 2.96 -15.20
C TYR A 69 -11.23 2.69 -13.87
N LYS A 70 -11.80 1.81 -13.05
CA LYS A 70 -11.26 1.51 -11.72
C LYS A 70 -10.87 0.05 -11.57
N ILE A 71 -9.79 -0.17 -10.83
CA ILE A 71 -9.40 -1.50 -10.36
C ILE A 71 -9.38 -1.44 -8.83
N GLU A 72 -10.08 -2.38 -8.18
CA GLU A 72 -10.15 -2.45 -6.72
C GLU A 72 -9.53 -3.77 -6.24
N ASN A 73 -8.98 -3.74 -5.02
CA ASN A 73 -8.48 -4.95 -4.37
C ASN A 73 -9.63 -5.79 -3.81
#